data_2197d0180929eeeb6e8faa52ac06e5a7
#
_entry.id   2197d0180929eeeb6e8faa52ac06e5a7
#
_cell.length_a   1.000
_cell.length_b   1.000
_cell.length_c   1.000
_cell.angle_alpha   90.00
_cell.angle_beta   90.00
_cell.angle_gamma   90.00
#
_symmetry.space_group_name_H-M   'P 1'
#
loop_
_entity.id
_entity.type
_entity.pdbx_description
1 polymer ?
#
loop_
_entity_poly.entity_id
_entity_poly.type
_entity_poly.pdbx_seq_one_letter_code
_entity_poly.pdbx_strand_id
1 'polypeptide(L)'
;MKQKSLSAGAVVLHGSGDARRYLLMRCFQYWDFPKGMVEPGESPFLAAQREIEEEATLRDLSFPWGEQFIETAPYGDGKVARYYLAVSATRDVVLGVSEELGFPEHDEFRWVDVDEARSLLGARVRAVLEWAHQLSATPPAAAG
;
A
#
# COMPACT_ATOMS: atom_id res chain seq x y z
N MET A 1 -24.06 -3.05 -6.87
CA MET A 1 -23.79 -1.63 -7.13
C MET A 1 -22.51 -1.49 -7.92
N LYS A 2 -22.50 -0.66 -8.92
CA LYS A 2 -21.32 -0.49 -9.76
C LYS A 2 -20.21 0.22 -9.00
N GLN A 3 -19.00 -0.28 -9.18
CA GLN A 3 -17.78 0.38 -8.74
C GLN A 3 -17.64 1.71 -9.49
N LYS A 4 -17.49 2.83 -8.76
CA LYS A 4 -17.32 4.15 -9.37
C LYS A 4 -15.86 4.47 -9.66
N SER A 5 -14.94 3.98 -8.83
CA SER A 5 -13.53 4.25 -9.04
C SER A 5 -12.69 3.15 -8.42
N LEU A 6 -11.52 2.94 -9.00
CA LEU A 6 -10.53 2.01 -8.49
C LEU A 6 -9.27 2.77 -8.14
N SER A 7 -8.81 2.57 -6.90
CA SER A 7 -7.47 2.97 -6.49
C SER A 7 -6.59 1.73 -6.41
N ALA A 8 -5.31 1.89 -6.62
CA ALA A 8 -4.34 0.81 -6.50
C ALA A 8 -3.16 1.25 -5.65
N GLY A 9 -2.66 0.36 -4.86
CA GLY A 9 -1.51 0.60 -4.02
C GLY A 9 -0.92 -0.73 -3.57
N ALA A 10 -0.13 -0.69 -2.51
CA ALA A 10 0.47 -1.91 -1.99
C ALA A 10 0.75 -1.81 -0.51
N VAL A 11 0.71 -2.97 0.14
CA VAL A 11 1.34 -3.15 1.44
C VAL A 11 2.83 -3.22 1.14
N VAL A 12 3.60 -2.30 1.69
CA VAL A 12 5.05 -2.21 1.44
C VAL A 12 5.79 -2.73 2.66
N LEU A 13 6.58 -3.77 2.47
CA LEU A 13 7.38 -4.40 3.51
C LEU A 13 8.83 -3.97 3.39
N HIS A 14 9.52 -3.92 4.53
CA HIS A 14 10.97 -3.83 4.58
C HIS A 14 11.49 -4.74 5.69
N GLY A 15 12.59 -5.41 5.43
CA GLY A 15 13.18 -6.34 6.40
C GLY A 15 12.52 -7.71 6.37
N SER A 16 13.00 -8.60 7.20
CA SER A 16 12.51 -9.97 7.27
C SER A 16 12.45 -10.47 8.71
N GLY A 17 11.66 -11.52 8.94
CA GLY A 17 11.52 -12.09 10.28
C GLY A 17 11.03 -11.03 11.27
N ASP A 18 11.64 -11.02 12.44
CA ASP A 18 11.28 -10.08 13.50
C ASP A 18 11.63 -8.62 13.17
N ALA A 19 12.51 -8.40 12.19
CA ALA A 19 12.88 -7.07 11.75
C ALA A 19 11.94 -6.53 10.68
N ARG A 20 10.95 -7.32 10.22
CA ARG A 20 10.02 -6.89 9.17
C ARG A 20 9.15 -5.75 9.65
N ARG A 21 9.02 -4.74 8.79
CA ARG A 21 8.18 -3.57 9.07
C ARG A 21 7.26 -3.28 7.89
N TYR A 22 6.14 -2.66 8.21
CA TYR A 22 5.09 -2.26 7.27
C TYR A 22 5.07 -0.76 7.17
N LEU A 23 5.01 -0.24 5.96
CA LEU A 23 4.88 1.22 5.76
C LEU A 23 3.44 1.64 5.88
N LEU A 24 3.15 2.50 6.84
CA LEU A 24 1.85 3.14 6.98
C LEU A 24 1.99 4.63 6.73
N MET A 25 0.98 5.22 6.12
CA MET A 25 0.91 6.67 5.85
C MET A 25 -0.37 7.22 6.44
N ARG A 26 -0.28 8.40 7.06
CA ARG A 26 -1.41 9.03 7.73
C ARG A 26 -1.90 10.24 6.94
N CYS A 27 -3.21 10.30 6.72
CA CYS A 27 -3.89 11.46 6.18
C CYS A 27 -4.94 11.87 7.21
N PHE A 28 -4.79 13.06 7.79
CA PHE A 28 -5.56 13.50 8.96
C PHE A 28 -5.38 12.51 10.12
N GLN A 29 -6.44 11.80 10.50
CA GLN A 29 -6.38 10.82 11.58
C GLN A 29 -6.40 9.38 11.06
N TYR A 30 -6.38 9.19 9.73
CA TYR A 30 -6.53 7.86 9.12
C TYR A 30 -5.20 7.34 8.61
N TRP A 31 -4.87 6.11 9.04
CA TRP A 31 -3.70 5.40 8.56
C TRP A 31 -4.10 4.43 7.45
N ASP A 32 -3.27 4.34 6.43
CA ASP A 32 -3.49 3.46 5.29
C ASP A 32 -2.15 3.11 4.65
N PHE A 33 -2.18 2.20 3.71
CA PHE A 33 -1.03 1.92 2.85
C PHE A 33 -1.03 2.93 1.69
N PRO A 34 0.14 3.18 1.07
CA PRO A 34 0.18 4.10 -0.07
C PRO A 34 -0.67 3.58 -1.23
N LYS A 35 -1.50 4.43 -1.79
CA LYS A 35 -2.37 4.13 -2.92
C LYS A 35 -2.89 5.41 -3.57
N GLY A 36 -3.41 5.28 -4.78
CA GLY A 36 -4.08 6.38 -5.45
C GLY A 36 -4.84 5.91 -6.66
N MET A 37 -5.49 6.83 -7.34
CA MET A 37 -6.40 6.53 -8.44
C MET A 37 -5.68 5.90 -9.63
N VAL A 38 -6.28 4.83 -10.15
CA VAL A 38 -5.86 4.26 -11.43
C VAL A 38 -6.34 5.19 -12.54
N GLU A 39 -5.42 5.59 -13.41
CA GLU A 39 -5.74 6.48 -14.53
C GLU A 39 -6.28 5.67 -15.72
N PRO A 40 -7.07 6.32 -16.61
CA PRO A 40 -7.56 5.63 -17.80
C PRO A 40 -6.43 5.02 -18.64
N GLY A 41 -6.58 3.76 -18.99
CA GLY A 41 -5.58 3.05 -19.78
C GLY A 41 -4.39 2.52 -19.00
N GLU A 42 -4.30 2.84 -17.71
CA GLU A 42 -3.21 2.39 -16.85
C GLU A 42 -3.58 1.05 -16.20
N SER A 43 -2.64 0.10 -16.14
CA SER A 43 -2.92 -1.12 -15.39
C SER A 43 -2.88 -0.83 -13.88
N PRO A 44 -3.73 -1.50 -13.08
CA PRO A 44 -3.69 -1.29 -11.63
C PRO A 44 -2.34 -1.58 -11.02
N PHE A 45 -1.61 -2.57 -11.51
CA PHE A 45 -0.29 -2.91 -10.98
C PHE A 45 0.73 -1.79 -11.22
N LEU A 46 0.72 -1.17 -12.39
CA LEU A 46 1.59 -0.03 -12.69
C LEU A 46 1.14 1.21 -11.94
N ALA A 47 -0.18 1.40 -11.80
CA ALA A 47 -0.72 2.52 -11.02
C ALA A 47 -0.25 2.45 -9.57
N ALA A 48 -0.26 1.25 -8.96
CA ALA A 48 0.22 1.07 -7.59
C ALA A 48 1.67 1.52 -7.46
N GLN A 49 2.53 1.14 -8.39
CA GLN A 49 3.94 1.52 -8.36
C GLN A 49 4.12 3.02 -8.52
N ARG A 50 3.40 3.62 -9.44
CA ARG A 50 3.44 5.08 -9.66
C ARG A 50 2.99 5.85 -8.41
N GLU A 51 1.89 5.42 -7.81
CA GLU A 51 1.36 6.09 -6.62
C GLU A 51 2.31 5.98 -5.43
N ILE A 52 2.95 4.83 -5.25
CA ILE A 52 3.93 4.66 -4.18
C ILE A 52 5.14 5.57 -4.40
N GLU A 53 5.60 5.70 -5.65
CA GLU A 53 6.69 6.62 -5.96
C GLU A 53 6.28 8.07 -5.71
N GLU A 54 5.06 8.45 -6.11
CA GLU A 54 4.57 9.81 -5.90
C GLU A 54 4.40 10.16 -4.42
N GLU A 55 3.84 9.23 -3.63
CA GLU A 55 3.50 9.51 -2.23
C GLU A 55 4.67 9.29 -1.27
N ALA A 56 5.51 8.31 -1.52
CA ALA A 56 6.57 7.90 -0.59
C ALA A 56 7.98 7.99 -1.18
N THR A 57 8.12 8.28 -2.46
CA THR A 57 9.40 8.38 -3.16
C THR A 57 10.19 7.07 -3.11
N LEU A 58 9.49 5.94 -3.12
CA LEU A 58 10.10 4.61 -3.18
C LEU A 58 10.07 4.09 -4.61
N ARG A 59 11.25 3.78 -5.15
CA ARG A 59 11.41 3.31 -6.54
C ARG A 59 11.91 1.88 -6.62
N ASP A 60 12.64 1.42 -5.60
CA ASP A 60 13.26 0.10 -5.60
C ASP A 60 12.35 -0.93 -4.96
N LEU A 61 11.16 -1.10 -5.57
CA LEU A 61 10.19 -2.08 -5.13
C LEU A 61 10.38 -3.39 -5.87
N SER A 62 10.24 -4.49 -5.13
CA SER A 62 10.15 -5.82 -5.72
C SER A 62 8.82 -6.45 -5.32
N PHE A 63 8.38 -7.43 -6.10
CA PHE A 63 7.10 -8.11 -5.89
C PHE A 63 7.34 -9.62 -5.86
N PRO A 64 7.94 -10.14 -4.77
CA PRO A 64 8.28 -11.57 -4.71
C PRO A 64 7.09 -12.50 -4.84
N TRP A 65 5.88 -12.04 -4.44
CA TRP A 65 4.65 -12.81 -4.54
C TRP A 65 3.87 -12.49 -5.83
N GLY A 66 4.50 -11.78 -6.78
CA GLY A 66 3.89 -11.46 -8.06
C GLY A 66 2.81 -10.40 -7.95
N GLU A 67 1.80 -10.53 -8.80
CA GLU A 67 0.70 -9.57 -8.90
C GLU A 67 -0.54 -10.00 -8.11
N GLN A 68 -0.36 -10.82 -7.08
CA GLN A 68 -1.46 -11.17 -6.18
C GLN A 68 -1.95 -9.91 -5.47
N PHE A 69 -3.26 -9.80 -5.29
CA PHE A 69 -3.84 -8.62 -4.69
C PHE A 69 -5.09 -8.97 -3.89
N ILE A 70 -5.49 -8.02 -3.04
CA ILE A 70 -6.78 -8.03 -2.37
C ILE A 70 -7.49 -6.73 -2.70
N GLU A 71 -8.81 -6.77 -2.79
CA GLU A 71 -9.62 -5.57 -2.95
C GLU A 71 -10.50 -5.38 -1.73
N THR A 72 -10.68 -4.12 -1.32
CA THR A 72 -11.64 -3.82 -0.27
C THR A 72 -13.06 -3.99 -0.80
N ALA A 73 -14.01 -4.20 0.11
CA ALA A 73 -15.42 -4.00 -0.23
C ALA A 73 -15.61 -2.53 -0.64
N PRO A 74 -16.61 -2.23 -1.48
CA PRO A 74 -16.88 -0.84 -1.83
C PRO A 74 -17.13 0.02 -0.60
N TYR A 75 -16.58 1.23 -0.61
CA TYR A 75 -16.74 2.20 0.48
C TYR A 75 -16.99 3.58 -0.13
N GLY A 76 -17.45 4.51 0.70
CA GLY A 76 -17.82 5.84 0.23
C GLY A 76 -18.84 5.73 -0.90
N ASP A 77 -18.60 6.41 -2.00
CA ASP A 77 -19.48 6.41 -3.17
C ASP A 77 -19.12 5.31 -4.19
N GLY A 78 -18.91 4.09 -3.71
CA GLY A 78 -18.60 2.95 -4.57
C GLY A 78 -17.12 2.85 -4.92
N LYS A 79 -16.27 3.43 -4.11
CA LYS A 79 -14.81 3.31 -4.27
C LYS A 79 -14.35 1.91 -3.91
N VAL A 80 -13.36 1.41 -4.63
CA VAL A 80 -12.68 0.16 -4.33
C VAL A 80 -11.19 0.41 -4.33
N ALA A 81 -10.48 -0.15 -3.38
CA ALA A 81 -9.02 -0.07 -3.33
C ALA A 81 -8.43 -1.47 -3.49
N ARG A 82 -7.49 -1.59 -4.41
CA ARG A 82 -6.77 -2.83 -4.68
C ARG A 82 -5.36 -2.69 -4.15
N TYR A 83 -4.92 -3.66 -3.35
CA TYR A 83 -3.58 -3.66 -2.76
C TYR A 83 -2.79 -4.88 -3.17
N TYR A 84 -1.59 -4.64 -3.66
CA TYR A 84 -0.59 -5.67 -3.94
C TYR A 84 0.34 -5.81 -2.73
N LEU A 85 1.31 -6.70 -2.80
CA LEU A 85 2.30 -6.87 -1.74
C LEU A 85 3.69 -6.61 -2.32
N ALA A 86 4.35 -5.59 -1.81
CA ALA A 86 5.65 -5.15 -2.31
C ALA A 86 6.70 -5.21 -1.20
N VAL A 87 7.96 -5.34 -1.59
CA VAL A 87 9.10 -5.22 -0.69
C VAL A 87 9.95 -4.05 -1.15
N SER A 88 10.27 -3.16 -0.23
CA SER A 88 11.17 -2.03 -0.52
C SER A 88 12.58 -2.38 -0.10
N ALA A 89 13.55 -2.03 -0.94
CA ALA A 89 14.96 -2.23 -0.63
C ALA A 89 15.45 -1.25 0.45
N THR A 90 14.72 -0.16 0.69
CA THR A 90 15.10 0.90 1.62
C THR A 90 13.91 1.34 2.46
N ARG A 91 14.22 1.98 3.60
CA ARG A 91 13.20 2.64 4.44
C ARG A 91 13.18 4.16 4.22
N ASP A 92 13.90 4.65 3.24
CA ASP A 92 14.09 6.08 3.00
C ASP A 92 12.86 6.67 2.31
N VAL A 93 11.83 6.94 3.08
CA VAL A 93 10.60 7.57 2.59
C VAL A 93 10.73 9.08 2.64
N VAL A 94 10.36 9.72 1.53
CA VAL A 94 10.18 11.17 1.48
C VAL A 94 8.76 11.40 1.02
N LEU A 95 7.99 12.14 1.83
CA LEU A 95 6.60 12.45 1.47
C LEU A 95 6.58 13.30 0.20
N GLY A 96 5.92 12.77 -0.84
CA GLY A 96 5.81 13.48 -2.10
C GLY A 96 4.83 14.62 -2.03
N VAL A 97 5.08 15.68 -2.79
CA VAL A 97 4.20 16.84 -2.87
C VAL A 97 3.11 16.56 -3.90
N SER A 98 1.84 16.71 -3.49
CA SER A 98 0.71 16.59 -4.40
C SER A 98 0.67 17.79 -5.35
N GLU A 99 0.58 17.54 -6.66
CA GLU A 99 0.45 18.61 -7.63
C GLU A 99 -0.82 19.43 -7.42
N GLU A 100 -1.90 18.76 -7.04
CA GLU A 100 -3.19 19.43 -6.81
C GLU A 100 -3.18 20.31 -5.58
N LEU A 101 -2.54 19.82 -4.49
CA LEU A 101 -2.57 20.48 -3.19
C LEU A 101 -1.40 21.46 -2.99
N GLY A 102 -0.28 21.25 -3.67
CA GLY A 102 0.93 22.03 -3.47
C GLY A 102 1.69 21.67 -2.20
N PHE A 103 1.28 20.62 -1.48
CA PHE A 103 1.93 20.10 -0.27
C PHE A 103 1.65 18.60 -0.19
N PRO A 104 2.35 17.85 0.67
CA PRO A 104 2.13 16.42 0.78
C PRO A 104 0.69 16.10 1.20
N GLU A 105 0.10 15.11 0.53
CA GLU A 105 -1.25 14.62 0.88
C GLU A 105 -1.24 13.97 2.26
N HIS A 106 -0.15 13.29 2.59
CA HIS A 106 0.01 12.61 3.88
C HIS A 106 0.79 13.48 4.84
N ASP A 107 0.40 13.42 6.12
CA ASP A 107 1.00 14.22 7.18
C ASP A 107 2.19 13.53 7.81
N GLU A 108 2.21 12.20 7.76
CA GLU A 108 3.19 11.39 8.50
C GLU A 108 3.32 10.03 7.84
N PHE A 109 4.47 9.38 7.99
CA PHE A 109 4.63 7.95 7.68
C PHE A 109 5.30 7.27 8.86
N ARG A 110 5.09 5.95 8.97
CA ARG A 110 5.77 5.10 9.95
C ARG A 110 6.08 3.73 9.36
N TRP A 111 7.21 3.20 9.76
CA TRP A 111 7.54 1.79 9.56
C TRP A 111 7.24 1.08 10.88
N VAL A 112 6.25 0.20 10.89
CA VAL A 112 5.72 -0.40 12.11
C VAL A 112 5.72 -1.92 12.01
N ASP A 113 5.73 -2.60 13.16
CA ASP A 113 5.51 -4.04 13.17
C ASP A 113 4.03 -4.34 12.98
N VAL A 114 3.68 -5.63 12.84
CA VAL A 114 2.31 -6.03 12.54
C VAL A 114 1.36 -5.67 13.67
N ASP A 115 1.79 -5.75 14.91
CA ASP A 115 0.91 -5.45 16.05
C ASP A 115 0.59 -3.97 16.14
N GLU A 116 1.57 -3.10 15.91
CA GLU A 116 1.33 -1.66 15.85
C GLU A 116 0.44 -1.31 14.66
N ALA A 117 0.67 -1.94 13.52
CA ALA A 117 -0.18 -1.74 12.36
C ALA A 117 -1.64 -2.08 12.66
N ARG A 118 -1.87 -3.21 13.35
CA ARG A 118 -3.23 -3.61 13.75
C ARG A 118 -3.89 -2.56 14.62
N SER A 119 -3.13 -1.91 15.49
CA SER A 119 -3.69 -0.91 16.40
C SER A 119 -4.02 0.41 15.71
N LEU A 120 -3.30 0.74 14.63
CA LEU A 120 -3.47 2.02 13.93
C LEU A 120 -4.52 1.96 12.81
N LEU A 121 -4.70 0.81 12.18
CA LEU A 121 -5.55 0.67 11.01
C LEU A 121 -7.01 0.45 11.38
N GLY A 122 -7.92 1.06 10.62
CA GLY A 122 -9.34 0.76 10.75
C GLY A 122 -9.70 -0.60 10.15
N ALA A 123 -10.92 -1.07 10.41
CA ALA A 123 -11.33 -2.43 10.06
C ALA A 123 -11.16 -2.77 8.57
N ARG A 124 -11.51 -1.83 7.69
CA ARG A 124 -11.41 -2.05 6.24
C ARG A 124 -9.97 -2.31 5.81
N VAL A 125 -9.03 -1.50 6.28
CA VAL A 125 -7.63 -1.60 5.90
C VAL A 125 -6.92 -2.70 6.70
N ARG A 126 -7.39 -2.97 7.92
CA ARG A 126 -6.85 -4.07 8.72
C ARG A 126 -7.02 -5.42 8.03
N ALA A 127 -8.13 -5.62 7.31
CA ALA A 127 -8.31 -6.84 6.52
C ALA A 127 -7.23 -7.00 5.45
N VAL A 128 -6.80 -5.90 4.86
CA VAL A 128 -5.69 -5.89 3.89
C VAL A 128 -4.38 -6.28 4.57
N LEU A 129 -4.14 -5.74 5.77
CA LEU A 129 -2.95 -6.08 6.55
C LEU A 129 -2.88 -7.59 6.84
N GLU A 130 -4.00 -8.18 7.28
CA GLU A 130 -4.02 -9.60 7.62
C GLU A 130 -3.77 -10.46 6.39
N TRP A 131 -4.34 -10.08 5.24
CA TRP A 131 -4.05 -10.76 3.98
C TRP A 131 -2.54 -10.70 3.65
N ALA A 132 -1.94 -9.53 3.76
CA ALA A 132 -0.52 -9.34 3.47
C ALA A 132 0.36 -10.13 4.45
N HIS A 133 -0.02 -10.12 5.72
CA HIS A 133 0.72 -10.84 6.76
C HIS A 133 0.73 -12.35 6.49
N GLN A 134 -0.43 -12.91 6.14
CA GLN A 134 -0.54 -14.32 5.79
C GLN A 134 0.24 -14.66 4.52
N LEU A 135 0.09 -13.85 3.49
CA LEU A 135 0.79 -14.09 2.22
C LEU A 135 2.31 -14.00 2.40
N SER A 136 2.78 -13.02 3.17
CA SER A 136 4.22 -12.83 3.39
C SER A 136 4.85 -13.92 4.25
N ALA A 137 4.04 -14.65 5.02
CA ALA A 137 4.51 -15.80 5.78
C ALA A 137 4.73 -17.04 4.90
N THR A 138 4.19 -17.02 3.68
CA THR A 138 4.34 -18.08 2.70
C THR A 138 5.57 -17.77 1.83
N PRO A 139 6.48 -18.73 1.61
CA PRO A 139 7.60 -18.47 0.71
C PRO A 139 7.11 -18.08 -0.68
N PRO A 140 7.76 -17.10 -1.34
CA PRO A 140 7.41 -16.76 -2.71
C PRO A 140 7.57 -17.98 -3.61
N ALA A 141 6.77 -18.04 -4.69
CA ALA A 141 6.95 -19.07 -5.69
C ALA A 141 8.38 -18.99 -6.21
N ALA A 142 9.03 -20.15 -6.31
CA ALA A 142 10.38 -20.19 -6.84
C ALA A 142 10.38 -19.57 -8.23
N ALA A 143 11.29 -18.61 -8.46
CA ALA A 143 11.53 -18.11 -9.80
C ALA A 143 12.02 -19.30 -10.61
N GLY A 144 11.13 -19.85 -11.37
CA GLY A 144 11.39 -21.07 -12.17
C GLY A 144 12.44 -20.84 -13.20
#